data_d71bf5f89279ad24462e562a078dc574
#
_entry.id   d71bf5f89279ad24462e562a078dc574
#
_cell.length_a   1.000
_cell.length_b   1.000
_cell.length_c   1.000
_cell.angle_alpha   90.00
_cell.angle_beta   90.00
_cell.angle_gamma   90.00
#
_symmetry.space_group_name_H-M   'P 1'
#
loop_
_entity.id
_entity.type
_entity.pdbx_description
1 polymer ?
#
loop_
_entity_poly.entity_id
_entity_poly.type
_entity_poly.pdbx_seq_one_letter_code
_entity_poly.pdbx_strand_id
1 'polypeptide(L)'
;MIFSMIYGIMKKYRHIAQQFENCMYIYQYNILEVFDMKNRILKSIAAALALCTAMLAFTACSGSGDTSGTAEGTGEATVDTTEAEPAAKIGFIYNGTVDGKSFTADINTQRIMAQQYSNIESEYIENVSVTDFAKAVKMLVEDGCTHIVSGSPVFAHSMNPVSQQYMNINFIDYGSSMRSVNIYAYTEAVYQGAYVAGMVAAFNSDSEKIGMVVDPSMLYTVQVVDAAALGTQIVYSTAQLVTATAHADSEIDKAVDALAAQGCEVIISYTASGETVDYCGKKGIKVIGNLDYTADSADHDTMLMYYYSSRDSFYLSQYKAMQLDTWQPESYMGTLGNGVICISDALPAAKDGTQDIMNTLVPKVSTGAAYIFAGQLKDINGSIKQRDDAMMATSEILNLSWYVEGVDNSLDSFIESKDTVESVELVIKK
;
A
#
# COMPACT_ATOMS: atom_id res chain seq x y z
N MET A 1 -13.78 43.60 -21.19
CA MET A 1 -12.85 42.45 -21.17
C MET A 1 -12.18 42.30 -19.79
N ILE A 2 -11.50 43.33 -19.25
CA ILE A 2 -10.81 43.25 -17.94
C ILE A 2 -11.77 42.95 -16.77
N PHE A 3 -12.97 43.57 -16.72
CA PHE A 3 -13.99 43.32 -15.70
C PHE A 3 -14.53 41.87 -15.70
N SER A 4 -14.69 41.28 -16.86
CA SER A 4 -15.14 39.88 -17.01
C SER A 4 -14.06 38.89 -16.52
N MET A 5 -12.80 39.22 -16.76
CA MET A 5 -11.66 38.44 -16.32
C MET A 5 -11.48 38.48 -14.79
N ILE A 6 -11.62 39.68 -14.19
CA ILE A 6 -11.57 39.88 -12.72
C ILE A 6 -12.74 39.14 -12.05
N TYR A 7 -13.95 39.19 -12.64
CA TYR A 7 -15.11 38.48 -12.09
C TYR A 7 -14.95 36.94 -12.15
N GLY A 8 -14.35 36.41 -13.22
CA GLY A 8 -14.00 35.00 -13.31
C GLY A 8 -13.00 34.53 -12.25
N ILE A 9 -11.97 35.35 -12.02
CA ILE A 9 -10.96 35.11 -10.99
C ILE A 9 -11.60 35.17 -9.59
N MET A 10 -12.42 36.16 -9.29
CA MET A 10 -13.10 36.25 -8.00
C MET A 10 -14.10 35.12 -7.74
N LYS A 11 -14.79 34.63 -8.78
CA LYS A 11 -15.68 33.46 -8.69
C LYS A 11 -14.91 32.19 -8.37
N LYS A 12 -13.74 32.02 -8.99
CA LYS A 12 -12.82 30.88 -8.75
C LYS A 12 -12.28 30.88 -7.30
N TYR A 13 -11.87 32.06 -6.80
CA TYR A 13 -11.41 32.20 -5.40
C TYR A 13 -12.54 32.00 -4.38
N ARG A 14 -13.77 32.38 -4.70
CA ARG A 14 -14.92 32.20 -3.83
C ARG A 14 -15.30 30.71 -3.66
N HIS A 15 -15.16 29.94 -4.72
CA HIS A 15 -15.39 28.47 -4.67
C HIS A 15 -14.31 27.78 -3.82
N ILE A 16 -13.06 28.17 -3.98
CA ILE A 16 -11.95 27.67 -3.16
C ILE A 16 -12.13 28.06 -1.69
N ALA A 17 -12.52 29.31 -1.39
CA ALA A 17 -12.77 29.78 -0.03
C ALA A 17 -13.93 29.00 0.64
N GLN A 18 -15.00 28.69 -0.12
CA GLN A 18 -16.15 27.92 0.38
C GLN A 18 -15.76 26.46 0.69
N GLN A 19 -14.89 25.87 -0.10
CA GLN A 19 -14.34 24.55 0.20
C GLN A 19 -13.42 24.58 1.44
N PHE A 20 -12.65 25.67 1.62
CA PHE A 20 -11.82 25.85 2.81
C PHE A 20 -12.65 26.03 4.08
N GLU A 21 -13.75 26.80 4.04
CA GLU A 21 -14.65 26.97 5.19
C GLU A 21 -15.32 25.66 5.60
N ASN A 22 -15.76 24.84 4.64
CA ASN A 22 -16.33 23.52 4.93
C ASN A 22 -15.29 22.55 5.54
N CYS A 23 -14.03 22.60 5.07
CA CYS A 23 -12.94 21.82 5.68
C CYS A 23 -12.62 22.28 7.11
N MET A 24 -12.66 23.60 7.39
CA MET A 24 -12.41 24.14 8.74
C MET A 24 -13.49 23.71 9.74
N TYR A 25 -14.75 23.61 9.33
CA TYR A 25 -15.85 23.18 10.20
C TYR A 25 -15.70 21.71 10.64
N ILE A 26 -15.28 20.84 9.71
CA ILE A 26 -15.01 19.42 9.99
C ILE A 26 -13.77 19.25 10.88
N TYR A 27 -12.75 20.10 10.70
CA TYR A 27 -11.52 20.09 11.51
C TYR A 27 -11.79 20.47 12.98
N GLN A 28 -12.66 21.45 13.25
CA GLN A 28 -13.04 21.81 14.63
C GLN A 28 -13.84 20.69 15.33
N TYR A 29 -14.66 19.94 14.60
CA TYR A 29 -15.43 18.82 15.17
C TYR A 29 -14.52 17.65 15.56
N ASN A 30 -13.56 17.29 14.70
CA ASN A 30 -12.63 16.18 14.94
C ASN A 30 -11.62 16.46 16.06
N ILE A 31 -11.17 17.71 16.23
CA ILE A 31 -10.28 18.08 17.36
C ILE A 31 -10.99 17.91 18.70
N LEU A 32 -12.27 18.23 18.81
CA LEU A 32 -13.04 18.04 20.04
C LEU A 32 -13.22 16.55 20.39
N GLU A 33 -13.46 15.69 19.41
CA GLU A 33 -13.57 14.24 19.65
C GLU A 33 -12.21 13.59 20.04
N VAL A 34 -11.11 13.99 19.39
CA VAL A 34 -9.77 13.50 19.74
C VAL A 34 -9.36 13.97 21.14
N PHE A 35 -9.74 15.18 21.57
CA PHE A 35 -9.48 15.67 22.92
C PHE A 35 -10.31 14.91 23.96
N ASP A 36 -11.56 14.58 23.68
CA ASP A 36 -12.42 13.82 24.58
C ASP A 36 -11.98 12.36 24.69
N MET A 37 -11.53 11.75 23.60
CA MET A 37 -10.98 10.39 23.57
C MET A 37 -9.65 10.32 24.36
N LYS A 38 -8.77 11.30 24.20
CA LYS A 38 -7.51 11.40 24.94
C LYS A 38 -7.75 11.53 26.46
N ASN A 39 -8.74 12.32 26.86
CA ASN A 39 -9.15 12.46 28.25
C ASN A 39 -9.79 11.19 28.83
N ARG A 40 -10.52 10.42 28.05
CA ARG A 40 -11.08 9.11 28.45
C ARG A 40 -10.00 8.08 28.66
N ILE A 41 -9.00 8.02 27.75
CA ILE A 41 -7.86 7.10 27.86
C ILE A 41 -7.01 7.45 29.09
N LEU A 42 -6.72 8.73 29.34
CA LEU A 42 -5.97 9.18 30.52
C LEU A 42 -6.68 8.82 31.85
N LYS A 43 -8.02 8.97 31.89
CA LYS A 43 -8.83 8.58 33.06
C LYS A 43 -8.83 7.06 33.28
N SER A 44 -8.85 6.26 32.21
CA SER A 44 -8.77 4.80 32.30
C SER A 44 -7.41 4.31 32.78
N ILE A 45 -6.32 4.92 32.33
CA ILE A 45 -4.96 4.63 32.78
C ILE A 45 -4.77 5.01 34.25
N ALA A 46 -5.28 6.17 34.68
CA ALA A 46 -5.23 6.59 36.09
C ALA A 46 -6.01 5.67 37.02
N ALA A 47 -7.17 5.15 36.56
CA ALA A 47 -7.97 4.18 37.30
C ALA A 47 -7.25 2.82 37.41
N ALA A 48 -6.60 2.35 36.35
CA ALA A 48 -5.81 1.11 36.36
C ALA A 48 -4.59 1.20 37.26
N LEU A 49 -3.88 2.33 37.28
CA LEU A 49 -2.76 2.59 38.17
C LEU A 49 -3.20 2.64 39.67
N ALA A 50 -4.36 3.22 39.95
CA ALA A 50 -4.92 3.25 41.32
C ALA A 50 -5.31 1.84 41.82
N LEU A 51 -5.82 0.96 40.95
CA LEU A 51 -6.09 -0.43 41.28
C LEU A 51 -4.82 -1.24 41.54
N CYS A 52 -3.74 -1.04 40.77
CA CYS A 52 -2.47 -1.72 40.98
C CYS A 52 -1.79 -1.30 42.31
N THR A 53 -1.91 -0.04 42.70
CA THR A 53 -1.37 0.42 44.00
C THR A 53 -2.16 -0.11 45.20
N ALA A 54 -3.47 -0.33 45.04
CA ALA A 54 -4.30 -0.93 46.08
C ALA A 54 -3.99 -2.43 46.29
N MET A 55 -3.61 -3.18 45.28
CA MET A 55 -3.24 -4.59 45.37
C MET A 55 -1.85 -4.82 46.02
N LEU A 56 -0.94 -3.87 45.91
CA LEU A 56 0.39 -3.93 46.53
C LEU A 56 0.38 -3.63 48.04
N ALA A 57 -0.69 -3.04 48.58
CA ALA A 57 -0.83 -2.73 49.99
C ALA A 57 -1.37 -3.90 50.84
N PHE A 58 -1.85 -4.98 50.24
CA PHE A 58 -2.41 -6.14 50.96
C PHE A 58 -1.47 -7.33 51.18
N THR A 59 -0.20 -7.26 50.68
CA THR A 59 0.77 -8.36 50.83
C THR A 59 1.86 -8.17 51.89
N ALA A 60 1.73 -7.19 52.77
CA ALA A 60 2.68 -6.92 53.85
C ALA A 60 2.04 -7.09 55.23
N CYS A 61 1.61 -8.31 55.61
CA CYS A 61 1.43 -8.69 57.03
C CYS A 61 1.07 -10.18 57.14
N SER A 62 2.07 -11.01 57.44
CA SER A 62 2.08 -12.15 58.39
C SER A 62 3.34 -12.96 58.06
N GLY A 63 4.32 -13.14 58.88
CA GLY A 63 4.34 -13.60 60.24
C GLY A 63 5.39 -14.69 60.29
N SER A 64 6.44 -14.47 61.03
CA SER A 64 7.60 -15.29 61.33
C SER A 64 7.30 -16.76 61.69
N GLY A 65 8.26 -17.66 61.32
CA GLY A 65 8.33 -19.02 61.86
C GLY A 65 9.58 -19.75 61.37
N ASP A 66 10.58 -19.83 62.24
CA ASP A 66 11.80 -20.63 62.09
C ASP A 66 11.50 -22.10 61.85
N THR A 67 12.28 -22.78 61.04
CA THR A 67 12.98 -24.02 61.40
C THR A 67 14.02 -24.43 60.35
N SER A 68 15.18 -24.73 60.79
CA SER A 68 16.38 -25.31 60.18
C SER A 68 16.14 -26.71 59.59
N GLY A 69 16.73 -26.99 58.41
CA GLY A 69 16.84 -28.35 57.87
C GLY A 69 17.82 -28.42 56.71
N THR A 70 19.06 -28.77 57.00
CA THR A 70 20.13 -29.14 56.08
C THR A 70 19.77 -30.39 55.28
N ALA A 71 19.92 -30.38 53.96
CA ALA A 71 20.26 -31.56 53.18
C ALA A 71 20.93 -31.16 51.85
N GLU A 72 22.18 -31.52 51.70
CA GLU A 72 22.96 -31.52 50.48
C GLU A 72 22.34 -32.50 49.48
N GLY A 73 22.25 -32.05 48.22
CA GLY A 73 21.91 -32.89 47.09
C GLY A 73 22.45 -32.23 45.83
N THR A 74 23.70 -32.54 45.48
CA THR A 74 24.29 -32.26 44.16
C THR A 74 23.56 -33.07 43.11
N GLY A 75 22.66 -32.40 42.39
CA GLY A 75 22.08 -32.88 41.15
C GLY A 75 22.57 -31.97 40.03
N GLU A 76 23.50 -32.45 39.22
CA GLU A 76 23.81 -31.86 37.93
C GLU A 76 22.52 -31.89 37.09
N ALA A 77 21.88 -30.73 36.93
CA ALA A 77 20.85 -30.54 35.96
C ALA A 77 21.54 -30.47 34.58
N THR A 78 21.54 -31.56 33.88
CA THR A 78 21.75 -31.55 32.44
C THR A 78 20.68 -30.64 31.85
N VAL A 79 21.08 -29.44 31.45
CA VAL A 79 20.26 -28.58 30.60
C VAL A 79 20.15 -29.30 29.27
N ASP A 80 19.03 -29.98 29.07
CA ASP A 80 18.62 -30.52 27.80
C ASP A 80 18.32 -29.30 26.88
N THR A 81 19.33 -28.89 26.13
CA THR A 81 19.16 -27.90 25.05
C THR A 81 18.52 -28.61 23.88
N THR A 82 17.28 -29.06 24.05
CA THR A 82 16.40 -29.26 22.89
C THR A 82 16.25 -27.87 22.27
N GLU A 83 16.84 -27.67 21.11
CA GLU A 83 16.49 -26.54 20.22
C GLU A 83 14.96 -26.51 20.17
N ALA A 84 14.35 -25.44 20.69
CA ALA A 84 12.92 -25.27 20.59
C ALA A 84 12.57 -25.30 19.11
N GLU A 85 11.69 -26.19 18.69
CA GLU A 85 11.19 -26.20 17.32
C GLU A 85 10.69 -24.80 16.97
N PRO A 86 10.92 -24.33 15.74
CA PRO A 86 10.50 -23.00 15.33
C PRO A 86 9.01 -22.82 15.57
N ALA A 87 8.61 -21.72 16.21
CA ALA A 87 7.22 -21.45 16.58
C ALA A 87 6.29 -21.39 15.36
N ALA A 88 6.84 -21.14 14.15
CA ALA A 88 6.13 -21.14 12.89
C ALA A 88 7.11 -21.47 11.74
N LYS A 89 6.60 -22.08 10.67
CA LYS A 89 7.26 -22.17 9.37
C LYS A 89 6.38 -21.51 8.32
N ILE A 90 6.95 -20.58 7.53
CA ILE A 90 6.21 -19.76 6.59
C ILE A 90 6.61 -20.12 5.16
N GLY A 91 5.62 -20.41 4.32
CA GLY A 91 5.79 -20.58 2.88
C GLY A 91 5.32 -19.36 2.10
N PHE A 92 6.14 -18.83 1.20
CA PHE A 92 5.77 -17.74 0.31
C PHE A 92 5.54 -18.25 -1.11
N ILE A 93 4.51 -17.72 -1.78
CA ILE A 93 4.17 -18.07 -3.15
C ILE A 93 4.25 -16.80 -4.00
N TYR A 94 5.11 -16.80 -5.00
CA TYR A 94 5.34 -15.68 -5.92
C TYR A 94 4.98 -16.06 -7.35
N ASN A 95 4.39 -15.12 -8.10
CA ASN A 95 4.14 -15.34 -9.52
C ASN A 95 5.30 -14.90 -10.43
N GLY A 96 6.30 -14.20 -9.91
CA GLY A 96 7.52 -13.79 -10.59
C GLY A 96 8.76 -14.35 -9.91
N THR A 97 9.94 -13.97 -10.41
CA THR A 97 11.25 -14.30 -9.82
C THR A 97 11.60 -13.34 -8.69
N VAL A 98 12.34 -13.82 -7.70
CA VAL A 98 12.84 -12.99 -6.59
C VAL A 98 14.09 -12.18 -6.96
N ASP A 99 14.61 -12.37 -8.16
CA ASP A 99 15.81 -11.68 -8.63
C ASP A 99 15.48 -10.28 -9.20
N GLY A 100 16.45 -9.38 -9.11
CA GLY A 100 16.37 -8.05 -9.73
C GLY A 100 15.59 -7.02 -8.94
N LYS A 101 15.13 -5.99 -9.64
CA LYS A 101 14.32 -4.87 -9.12
C LYS A 101 12.89 -5.03 -9.60
N SER A 102 12.09 -5.83 -8.88
CA SER A 102 10.72 -6.13 -9.23
C SER A 102 9.82 -6.15 -7.99
N PHE A 103 8.52 -6.08 -8.21
CA PHE A 103 7.53 -6.23 -7.13
C PHE A 103 7.74 -7.54 -6.34
N THR A 104 8.04 -8.65 -7.03
CA THR A 104 8.31 -9.94 -6.36
C THR A 104 9.57 -9.87 -5.50
N ALA A 105 10.63 -9.21 -5.98
CA ALA A 105 11.85 -9.02 -5.20
C ALA A 105 11.60 -8.18 -3.95
N ASP A 106 10.77 -7.13 -4.05
CA ASP A 106 10.36 -6.30 -2.91
C ASP A 106 9.59 -7.12 -1.87
N ILE A 107 8.55 -7.88 -2.27
CA ILE A 107 7.83 -8.76 -1.34
C ILE A 107 8.76 -9.84 -0.74
N ASN A 108 9.74 -10.34 -1.47
CA ASN A 108 10.69 -11.32 -0.94
C ASN A 108 11.58 -10.75 0.18
N THR A 109 11.78 -9.43 0.24
CA THR A 109 12.48 -8.81 1.40
C THR A 109 11.73 -9.10 2.69
N GLN A 110 10.40 -9.17 2.66
CA GLN A 110 9.56 -9.48 3.82
C GLN A 110 9.79 -10.94 4.31
N ARG A 111 10.01 -11.88 3.38
CA ARG A 111 10.41 -13.25 3.73
C ARG A 111 11.79 -13.28 4.40
N ILE A 112 12.75 -12.55 3.85
CA ILE A 112 14.10 -12.47 4.42
C ILE A 112 14.06 -11.89 5.84
N MET A 113 13.22 -10.90 6.09
CA MET A 113 13.01 -10.35 7.43
C MET A 113 12.48 -11.40 8.42
N ALA A 114 11.60 -12.31 7.99
CA ALA A 114 11.11 -13.39 8.86
C ALA A 114 12.26 -14.25 9.41
N GLN A 115 13.22 -14.58 8.55
CA GLN A 115 14.41 -15.34 8.96
C GLN A 115 15.35 -14.55 9.88
N GLN A 116 15.48 -13.24 9.68
CA GLN A 116 16.39 -12.40 10.45
C GLN A 116 15.86 -12.07 11.85
N TYR A 117 14.56 -11.94 12.03
CA TYR A 117 13.97 -11.41 13.25
C TYR A 117 13.56 -12.47 14.27
N SER A 118 13.76 -13.77 14.00
CA SER A 118 13.42 -14.80 14.99
C SER A 118 13.57 -16.26 14.52
N ASN A 119 13.17 -17.21 15.39
CA ASN A 119 12.99 -18.64 15.14
C ASN A 119 11.86 -18.94 14.10
N ILE A 120 11.74 -18.16 13.03
CA ILE A 120 10.78 -18.43 11.98
C ILE A 120 11.55 -18.90 10.75
N GLU A 121 11.36 -20.16 10.40
CA GLU A 121 11.82 -20.70 9.13
C GLU A 121 10.93 -20.17 8.00
N SER A 122 11.53 -19.78 6.90
CA SER A 122 10.78 -19.38 5.71
C SER A 122 11.34 -20.02 4.45
N GLU A 123 10.44 -20.37 3.54
CA GLU A 123 10.75 -20.90 2.22
C GLU A 123 9.80 -20.34 1.18
N TYR A 124 10.07 -20.55 -0.09
CA TYR A 124 9.26 -19.98 -1.15
C TYR A 124 9.20 -20.83 -2.41
N ILE A 125 8.19 -20.58 -3.21
CA ILE A 125 8.05 -21.06 -4.59
C ILE A 125 7.83 -19.84 -5.48
N GLU A 126 8.63 -19.68 -6.52
CA GLU A 126 8.53 -18.59 -7.49
C GLU A 126 8.03 -19.07 -8.85
N ASN A 127 7.65 -18.12 -9.74
CA ASN A 127 7.11 -18.39 -11.06
C ASN A 127 5.85 -19.26 -11.03
N VAL A 128 5.02 -19.08 -10.00
CA VAL A 128 3.78 -19.83 -9.84
C VAL A 128 2.69 -19.20 -10.69
N SER A 129 2.08 -19.97 -11.59
CA SER A 129 0.90 -19.54 -12.31
C SER A 129 -0.35 -19.56 -11.43
N VAL A 130 -1.40 -18.82 -11.80
CA VAL A 130 -2.69 -18.85 -11.08
C VAL A 130 -3.25 -20.29 -11.01
N THR A 131 -3.08 -21.06 -12.08
CA THR A 131 -3.54 -22.46 -12.16
C THR A 131 -2.74 -23.41 -11.27
N ASP A 132 -1.47 -23.11 -11.00
CA ASP A 132 -0.60 -23.92 -10.14
C ASP A 132 -0.62 -23.51 -8.67
N PHE A 133 -1.34 -22.44 -8.31
CA PHE A 133 -1.38 -21.92 -6.94
C PHE A 133 -1.77 -22.99 -5.91
N ALA A 134 -2.83 -23.75 -6.18
CA ALA A 134 -3.26 -24.83 -5.28
C ALA A 134 -2.20 -25.93 -5.11
N LYS A 135 -1.44 -26.24 -6.17
CA LYS A 135 -0.33 -27.19 -6.13
C LYS A 135 0.83 -26.64 -5.29
N ALA A 136 1.15 -25.36 -5.43
CA ALA A 136 2.20 -24.71 -4.63
C ALA A 136 1.83 -24.70 -3.13
N VAL A 137 0.58 -24.37 -2.79
CA VAL A 137 0.09 -24.45 -1.41
C VAL A 137 0.25 -25.88 -0.86
N LYS A 138 -0.17 -26.91 -1.64
CA LYS A 138 -0.04 -28.31 -1.23
C LYS A 138 1.42 -28.66 -0.92
N MET A 139 2.36 -28.28 -1.79
CA MET A 139 3.78 -28.57 -1.60
C MET A 139 4.32 -27.95 -0.31
N LEU A 140 4.01 -26.68 -0.03
CA LEU A 140 4.45 -26.00 1.20
C LEU A 140 3.82 -26.62 2.46
N VAL A 141 2.55 -27.02 2.41
CA VAL A 141 1.89 -27.71 3.53
C VAL A 141 2.53 -29.08 3.80
N GLU A 142 2.84 -29.85 2.75
CA GLU A 142 3.52 -31.15 2.86
C GLU A 142 4.96 -31.00 3.39
N ASP A 143 5.61 -29.84 3.16
CA ASP A 143 6.93 -29.52 3.72
C ASP A 143 6.85 -28.93 5.14
N GLY A 144 5.66 -28.86 5.73
CA GLY A 144 5.43 -28.49 7.13
C GLY A 144 5.20 -27.01 7.38
N CYS A 145 4.91 -26.19 6.36
CA CYS A 145 4.50 -24.82 6.57
C CYS A 145 3.18 -24.73 7.33
N THR A 146 3.16 -23.93 8.39
CA THR A 146 1.97 -23.62 9.20
C THR A 146 1.30 -22.32 8.77
N HIS A 147 2.03 -21.47 8.07
CA HIS A 147 1.56 -20.20 7.52
C HIS A 147 1.97 -20.11 6.05
N ILE A 148 1.05 -19.60 5.21
CA ILE A 148 1.31 -19.39 3.78
C ILE A 148 0.98 -17.94 3.42
N VAL A 149 1.92 -17.28 2.76
CA VAL A 149 1.78 -15.92 2.27
C VAL A 149 1.61 -15.93 0.76
N SER A 150 0.50 -15.41 0.26
CA SER A 150 0.37 -15.02 -1.14
C SER A 150 1.21 -13.76 -1.36
N GLY A 151 2.33 -13.89 -2.05
CA GLY A 151 3.23 -12.78 -2.39
C GLY A 151 2.84 -12.05 -3.67
N SER A 152 1.64 -12.29 -4.19
CA SER A 152 1.15 -11.62 -5.40
C SER A 152 -0.37 -11.50 -5.39
N PRO A 153 -0.90 -10.34 -5.82
CA PRO A 153 -2.34 -10.10 -5.90
C PRO A 153 -3.07 -11.00 -6.92
N VAL A 154 -2.37 -11.57 -7.88
CA VAL A 154 -2.97 -12.45 -8.90
C VAL A 154 -3.62 -13.69 -8.29
N PHE A 155 -3.22 -14.09 -7.08
CA PHE A 155 -3.76 -15.25 -6.37
C PHE A 155 -5.01 -14.98 -5.54
N ALA A 156 -5.44 -13.72 -5.40
CA ALA A 156 -6.53 -13.32 -4.50
C ALA A 156 -7.84 -14.11 -4.73
N HIS A 157 -8.19 -14.39 -5.99
CA HIS A 157 -9.36 -15.20 -6.29
C HIS A 157 -9.18 -16.70 -6.02
N SER A 158 -7.93 -17.18 -6.03
CA SER A 158 -7.60 -18.59 -5.78
C SER A 158 -7.45 -18.91 -4.30
N MET A 159 -7.18 -17.93 -3.46
CA MET A 159 -6.88 -18.11 -2.04
C MET A 159 -8.05 -18.71 -1.26
N ASN A 160 -9.24 -18.14 -1.38
CA ASN A 160 -10.38 -18.60 -0.56
C ASN A 160 -10.77 -20.07 -0.80
N PRO A 161 -10.94 -20.57 -2.05
CA PRO A 161 -11.25 -21.98 -2.26
C PRO A 161 -10.11 -22.93 -1.84
N VAL A 162 -8.86 -22.49 -1.88
CA VAL A 162 -7.71 -23.30 -1.44
C VAL A 162 -7.62 -23.32 0.08
N SER A 163 -7.76 -22.20 0.76
CA SER A 163 -7.66 -22.11 2.23
C SER A 163 -8.70 -22.99 2.94
N GLN A 164 -9.90 -23.16 2.35
CA GLN A 164 -10.95 -24.03 2.89
C GLN A 164 -10.55 -25.51 2.91
N GLN A 165 -9.57 -25.92 2.12
CA GLN A 165 -9.06 -27.31 2.12
C GLN A 165 -8.00 -27.53 3.22
N TYR A 166 -7.48 -26.46 3.82
CA TYR A 166 -6.40 -26.47 4.80
C TYR A 166 -6.75 -25.62 6.03
N MET A 167 -7.80 -26.05 6.77
CA MET A 167 -8.34 -25.26 7.90
C MET A 167 -7.38 -25.11 9.08
N ASN A 168 -6.33 -25.91 9.15
CA ASN A 168 -5.25 -25.84 10.15
C ASN A 168 -4.03 -25.02 9.70
N ILE A 169 -4.09 -24.45 8.50
CA ILE A 169 -3.05 -23.58 7.94
C ILE A 169 -3.57 -22.13 7.95
N ASN A 170 -2.75 -21.21 8.34
CA ASN A 170 -3.03 -19.78 8.33
C ASN A 170 -2.53 -19.16 7.02
N PHE A 171 -3.30 -18.23 6.47
CA PHE A 171 -2.98 -17.59 5.20
C PHE A 171 -2.91 -16.08 5.35
N ILE A 172 -1.93 -15.44 4.71
CA ILE A 172 -1.92 -13.99 4.47
C ILE A 172 -2.15 -13.79 2.98
N ASP A 173 -3.28 -13.15 2.64
CA ASP A 173 -3.70 -12.93 1.25
C ASP A 173 -3.46 -11.48 0.84
N TYR A 174 -2.40 -11.27 0.05
CA TYR A 174 -2.06 -9.95 -0.48
C TYR A 174 -2.97 -9.59 -1.65
N GLY A 175 -3.58 -8.42 -1.56
CA GLY A 175 -4.44 -7.88 -2.61
C GLY A 175 -5.93 -8.19 -2.43
N SER A 176 -6.30 -8.93 -1.40
CA SER A 176 -7.69 -9.25 -1.08
C SER A 176 -8.19 -8.48 0.14
N SER A 177 -9.44 -8.03 0.09
CA SER A 177 -10.15 -7.49 1.25
C SER A 177 -11.01 -8.56 1.97
N MET A 178 -11.07 -9.77 1.44
CA MET A 178 -11.90 -10.86 1.96
C MET A 178 -11.15 -11.72 2.97
N ARG A 179 -11.33 -11.44 4.26
CA ARG A 179 -10.89 -12.35 5.32
C ARG A 179 -11.79 -13.59 5.42
N SER A 180 -11.21 -14.67 5.89
CA SER A 180 -11.92 -15.90 6.24
C SER A 180 -11.46 -16.37 7.63
N VAL A 181 -11.91 -17.54 8.07
CA VAL A 181 -11.58 -18.09 9.39
C VAL A 181 -10.08 -18.36 9.57
N ASN A 182 -9.34 -18.49 8.48
CA ASN A 182 -7.89 -18.73 8.44
C ASN A 182 -7.16 -17.85 7.41
N ILE A 183 -7.82 -16.78 6.91
CA ILE A 183 -7.21 -15.81 6.00
C ILE A 183 -7.12 -14.45 6.68
N TYR A 184 -5.91 -13.89 6.75
CA TYR A 184 -5.65 -12.48 6.99
C TYR A 184 -5.62 -11.75 5.66
N ALA A 185 -6.58 -10.86 5.42
CA ALA A 185 -6.67 -10.10 4.19
C ALA A 185 -5.83 -8.82 4.29
N TYR A 186 -4.93 -8.60 3.34
CA TYR A 186 -4.06 -7.43 3.28
C TYR A 186 -4.21 -6.68 1.97
N THR A 187 -4.56 -5.41 2.05
CA THR A 187 -4.70 -4.50 0.90
C THR A 187 -3.92 -3.21 1.11
N GLU A 188 -3.74 -2.42 0.04
CA GLU A 188 -3.00 -1.16 0.07
C GLU A 188 -3.76 -0.06 -0.67
N ALA A 189 -3.83 1.12 -0.07
CA ALA A 189 -4.42 2.33 -0.65
C ALA A 189 -3.41 3.06 -1.55
N VAL A 190 -2.80 2.37 -2.51
CA VAL A 190 -1.79 2.93 -3.43
C VAL A 190 -2.32 4.17 -4.15
N TYR A 191 -3.64 4.22 -4.39
CA TYR A 191 -4.32 5.37 -4.98
C TYR A 191 -4.12 6.69 -4.20
N GLN A 192 -3.80 6.64 -2.89
CA GLN A 192 -3.48 7.84 -2.11
C GLN A 192 -2.16 8.47 -2.56
N GLY A 193 -1.15 7.66 -2.86
CA GLY A 193 0.12 8.12 -3.43
C GLY A 193 -0.07 8.68 -4.84
N ALA A 194 -0.85 7.99 -5.66
CA ALA A 194 -1.15 8.40 -7.03
C ALA A 194 -1.92 9.74 -7.11
N TYR A 195 -2.83 10.00 -6.16
CA TYR A 195 -3.53 11.27 -6.06
C TYR A 195 -2.56 12.44 -5.82
N VAL A 196 -1.60 12.26 -4.92
CA VAL A 196 -0.55 13.26 -4.69
C VAL A 196 0.36 13.39 -5.91
N ALA A 197 0.70 12.27 -6.56
CA ALA A 197 1.49 12.25 -7.78
C ALA A 197 0.80 13.05 -8.91
N GLY A 198 -0.51 12.87 -9.12
CA GLY A 198 -1.29 13.64 -10.08
C GLY A 198 -1.24 15.14 -9.84
N MET A 199 -1.41 15.57 -8.58
CA MET A 199 -1.31 16.97 -8.20
C MET A 199 0.11 17.53 -8.45
N VAL A 200 1.15 16.80 -8.04
CA VAL A 200 2.54 17.22 -8.25
C VAL A 200 2.87 17.29 -9.75
N ALA A 201 2.42 16.31 -10.54
CA ALA A 201 2.61 16.29 -11.98
C ALA A 201 1.99 17.53 -12.64
N ALA A 202 0.73 17.82 -12.34
CA ALA A 202 0.03 18.97 -12.90
C ALA A 202 0.66 20.30 -12.49
N PHE A 203 1.10 20.44 -11.24
CA PHE A 203 1.78 21.67 -10.77
C PHE A 203 3.13 21.87 -11.47
N ASN A 204 3.82 20.79 -11.83
CA ASN A 204 5.14 20.83 -12.47
C ASN A 204 5.09 20.84 -14.00
N SER A 205 3.91 20.76 -14.61
CA SER A 205 3.69 20.87 -16.06
C SER A 205 3.20 22.27 -16.45
N ASP A 206 3.50 22.69 -17.66
CA ASP A 206 2.88 23.86 -18.31
C ASP A 206 1.78 23.39 -19.30
N SER A 207 1.72 22.08 -19.57
CA SER A 207 0.68 21.41 -20.33
C SER A 207 -0.46 20.97 -19.42
N GLU A 208 -1.71 21.06 -19.89
CA GLU A 208 -2.86 20.46 -19.20
C GLU A 208 -2.97 18.93 -19.44
N LYS A 209 -1.99 18.32 -20.12
CA LYS A 209 -1.90 16.88 -20.35
C LYS A 209 -0.78 16.29 -19.53
N ILE A 210 -1.15 15.37 -18.65
CA ILE A 210 -0.21 14.60 -17.83
C ILE A 210 -0.21 13.17 -18.36
N GLY A 211 0.98 12.60 -18.57
CA GLY A 211 1.12 11.22 -19.01
C GLY A 211 1.14 10.23 -17.85
N MET A 212 0.69 9.02 -18.09
CA MET A 212 0.86 7.91 -17.16
C MET A 212 1.15 6.62 -17.90
N VAL A 213 2.30 6.01 -17.65
CA VAL A 213 2.59 4.65 -18.12
C VAL A 213 2.01 3.66 -17.13
N VAL A 214 1.22 2.72 -17.63
CA VAL A 214 0.45 1.79 -16.80
C VAL A 214 0.75 0.36 -17.21
N ASP A 215 1.16 -0.47 -16.26
CA ASP A 215 1.14 -1.92 -16.40
C ASP A 215 -0.23 -2.44 -15.93
N PRO A 216 -1.07 -2.96 -16.83
CA PRO A 216 -2.41 -3.40 -16.47
C PRO A 216 -2.43 -4.66 -15.59
N SER A 217 -1.30 -5.34 -15.41
CA SER A 217 -1.16 -6.46 -14.48
C SER A 217 -0.97 -6.01 -13.04
N MET A 218 -0.66 -4.72 -12.82
CA MET A 218 -0.52 -4.16 -11.48
C MET A 218 -1.87 -4.14 -10.75
N LEU A 219 -1.82 -4.38 -9.44
CA LEU A 219 -3.01 -4.32 -8.60
C LEU A 219 -3.57 -2.89 -8.51
N TYR A 220 -4.89 -2.76 -8.46
CA TYR A 220 -5.57 -1.46 -8.29
C TYR A 220 -5.37 -0.45 -9.43
N THR A 221 -5.08 -0.92 -10.64
CA THR A 221 -4.77 -0.06 -11.79
C THR A 221 -5.82 1.02 -12.01
N VAL A 222 -7.11 0.66 -12.03
CA VAL A 222 -8.20 1.63 -12.26
C VAL A 222 -8.24 2.70 -11.16
N GLN A 223 -8.17 2.29 -9.90
CA GLN A 223 -8.19 3.21 -8.74
C GLN A 223 -7.00 4.16 -8.74
N VAL A 224 -5.83 3.67 -9.14
CA VAL A 224 -4.59 4.45 -9.18
C VAL A 224 -4.65 5.47 -10.32
N VAL A 225 -5.10 5.08 -11.50
CA VAL A 225 -5.32 5.97 -12.64
C VAL A 225 -6.34 7.05 -12.30
N ASP A 226 -7.48 6.66 -11.74
CA ASP A 226 -8.56 7.59 -11.37
C ASP A 226 -8.10 8.58 -10.29
N ALA A 227 -7.40 8.11 -9.28
CA ALA A 227 -6.86 8.98 -8.25
C ALA A 227 -5.82 9.97 -8.81
N ALA A 228 -4.94 9.52 -9.71
CA ALA A 228 -4.00 10.42 -10.38
C ALA A 228 -4.73 11.47 -11.20
N ALA A 229 -5.77 11.10 -11.97
CA ALA A 229 -6.59 12.02 -12.73
C ALA A 229 -7.28 13.06 -11.82
N LEU A 230 -7.91 12.61 -10.73
CA LEU A 230 -8.52 13.51 -9.74
C LEU A 230 -7.47 14.44 -9.10
N GLY A 231 -6.25 13.95 -8.87
CA GLY A 231 -5.13 14.75 -8.38
C GLY A 231 -4.74 15.86 -9.37
N THR A 232 -4.66 15.56 -10.67
CA THR A 232 -4.34 16.59 -11.70
C THR A 232 -5.39 17.69 -11.75
N GLN A 233 -6.66 17.33 -11.57
CA GLN A 233 -7.79 18.25 -11.63
C GLN A 233 -7.88 19.22 -10.44
N ILE A 234 -7.15 18.97 -9.35
CA ILE A 234 -7.00 19.94 -8.25
C ILE A 234 -6.26 21.19 -8.73
N VAL A 235 -5.26 21.02 -9.59
CA VAL A 235 -4.44 22.12 -10.11
C VAL A 235 -5.13 22.78 -11.30
N TYR A 236 -5.54 21.98 -12.26
CA TYR A 236 -6.25 22.42 -13.46
C TYR A 236 -7.51 21.56 -13.65
N SER A 237 -8.68 22.16 -13.44
CA SER A 237 -9.97 21.43 -13.54
C SER A 237 -10.27 20.84 -14.92
N THR A 238 -9.53 21.26 -15.95
CA THR A 238 -9.62 20.78 -17.35
C THR A 238 -8.48 19.84 -17.70
N ALA A 239 -7.55 19.56 -16.76
CA ALA A 239 -6.42 18.68 -17.03
C ALA A 239 -6.89 17.26 -17.39
N GLN A 240 -6.16 16.66 -18.32
CA GLN A 240 -6.35 15.28 -18.75
C GLN A 240 -5.18 14.42 -18.31
N LEU A 241 -5.48 13.25 -17.76
CA LEU A 241 -4.51 12.19 -17.56
C LEU A 241 -4.55 11.26 -18.78
N VAL A 242 -3.51 11.30 -19.60
CA VAL A 242 -3.36 10.42 -20.76
C VAL A 242 -2.65 9.16 -20.33
N THR A 243 -3.29 8.00 -20.44
CA THR A 243 -2.68 6.72 -20.12
C THR A 243 -2.11 6.05 -21.36
N ALA A 244 -0.99 5.32 -21.19
CA ALA A 244 -0.45 4.41 -22.19
C ALA A 244 -0.04 3.11 -21.51
N THR A 245 -0.56 1.98 -21.98
CA THR A 245 -0.26 0.67 -21.41
C THR A 245 1.09 0.13 -21.88
N ALA A 246 1.82 -0.52 -20.95
CA ALA A 246 3.00 -1.33 -21.21
C ALA A 246 2.85 -2.66 -20.46
N HIS A 247 2.74 -3.77 -21.18
CA HIS A 247 2.57 -5.12 -20.60
C HIS A 247 3.91 -5.77 -20.24
N ALA A 248 5.01 -5.18 -20.66
CA ALA A 248 6.37 -5.60 -20.38
C ALA A 248 7.32 -4.42 -20.46
N ASP A 249 8.47 -4.52 -19.81
CA ASP A 249 9.52 -3.48 -19.81
C ASP A 249 9.94 -3.08 -21.23
N SER A 250 9.94 -4.02 -22.18
CA SER A 250 10.27 -3.76 -23.59
C SER A 250 9.27 -2.87 -24.34
N GLU A 251 8.13 -2.56 -23.77
CA GLU A 251 7.09 -1.70 -24.33
C GLU A 251 7.10 -0.28 -23.74
N ILE A 252 7.79 -0.08 -22.61
CA ILE A 252 7.81 1.19 -21.87
C ILE A 252 8.33 2.34 -22.74
N ASP A 253 9.39 2.13 -23.51
CA ASP A 253 9.96 3.14 -24.40
C ASP A 253 8.90 3.71 -25.36
N LYS A 254 8.09 2.82 -25.96
CA LYS A 254 7.03 3.19 -26.88
C LYS A 254 5.89 3.95 -26.19
N ALA A 255 5.53 3.50 -24.98
CA ALA A 255 4.50 4.15 -24.18
C ALA A 255 4.91 5.59 -23.80
N VAL A 256 6.13 5.77 -23.32
CA VAL A 256 6.69 7.09 -22.98
C VAL A 256 6.76 8.00 -24.22
N ASP A 257 7.27 7.50 -25.35
CA ASP A 257 7.37 8.28 -26.59
C ASP A 257 5.97 8.67 -27.11
N ALA A 258 4.98 7.80 -26.99
CA ALA A 258 3.59 8.10 -27.40
C ALA A 258 2.98 9.19 -26.51
N LEU A 259 3.19 9.14 -25.18
CA LEU A 259 2.74 10.17 -24.23
C LEU A 259 3.41 11.52 -24.52
N ALA A 260 4.71 11.52 -24.75
CA ALA A 260 5.45 12.75 -25.10
C ALA A 260 4.93 13.35 -26.43
N ALA A 261 4.60 12.51 -27.43
CA ALA A 261 4.00 12.95 -28.68
C ALA A 261 2.59 13.56 -28.52
N GLN A 262 1.86 13.21 -27.44
CA GLN A 262 0.59 13.84 -27.06
C GLN A 262 0.77 15.18 -26.34
N GLY A 263 2.01 15.61 -26.06
CA GLY A 263 2.34 16.84 -25.35
C GLY A 263 2.37 16.68 -23.83
N CYS A 264 2.51 15.48 -23.32
CA CYS A 264 2.71 15.25 -21.88
C CYS A 264 4.15 15.62 -21.50
N GLU A 265 4.31 16.62 -20.63
CA GLU A 265 5.62 17.09 -20.14
C GLU A 265 6.07 16.39 -18.87
N VAL A 266 5.13 15.80 -18.13
CA VAL A 266 5.37 15.01 -16.93
C VAL A 266 4.70 13.65 -17.10
N ILE A 267 5.42 12.59 -16.76
CA ILE A 267 4.92 11.21 -16.83
C ILE A 267 4.92 10.59 -15.43
N ILE A 268 3.81 9.99 -15.05
CA ILE A 268 3.67 9.19 -13.83
C ILE A 268 3.92 7.73 -14.20
N SER A 269 4.76 7.03 -13.43
CA SER A 269 4.95 5.59 -13.55
C SER A 269 3.92 4.85 -12.70
N TYR A 270 3.31 3.80 -13.26
CA TYR A 270 2.63 2.75 -12.52
C TYR A 270 2.95 1.40 -13.16
N THR A 271 4.20 0.98 -13.01
CA THR A 271 4.78 -0.21 -13.62
C THR A 271 5.50 -1.05 -12.56
N ALA A 272 5.69 -2.32 -12.83
CA ALA A 272 6.34 -3.24 -11.92
C ALA A 272 7.87 -3.07 -11.84
N SER A 273 8.45 -2.23 -12.72
CA SER A 273 9.89 -1.98 -12.80
C SER A 273 10.22 -0.48 -12.80
N GLY A 274 11.52 -0.16 -12.67
CA GLY A 274 12.03 1.21 -12.75
C GLY A 274 12.24 1.74 -14.17
N GLU A 275 11.99 0.95 -15.22
CA GLU A 275 12.32 1.32 -16.61
C GLU A 275 11.65 2.61 -17.10
N THR A 276 10.43 2.92 -16.62
CA THR A 276 9.77 4.19 -16.95
C THR A 276 10.58 5.39 -16.47
N VAL A 277 11.11 5.33 -15.25
CA VAL A 277 11.94 6.39 -14.66
C VAL A 277 13.26 6.51 -15.44
N ASP A 278 13.91 5.38 -15.69
CA ASP A 278 15.20 5.33 -16.40
C ASP A 278 15.06 5.85 -17.84
N TYR A 279 14.00 5.51 -18.54
CA TYR A 279 13.78 5.98 -19.91
C TYR A 279 13.42 7.47 -19.97
N CYS A 280 12.57 7.94 -19.07
CA CYS A 280 12.25 9.38 -18.94
C CYS A 280 13.51 10.19 -18.66
N GLY A 281 14.39 9.71 -17.75
CA GLY A 281 15.69 10.33 -17.47
C GLY A 281 16.55 10.48 -18.72
N LYS A 282 16.72 9.40 -19.49
CA LYS A 282 17.46 9.42 -20.77
C LYS A 282 16.89 10.42 -21.79
N LYS A 283 15.58 10.68 -21.74
CA LYS A 283 14.88 11.62 -22.65
C LYS A 283 14.78 13.04 -22.11
N GLY A 284 15.16 13.29 -20.84
CA GLY A 284 14.98 14.58 -20.18
C GLY A 284 13.52 14.93 -19.90
N ILE A 285 12.64 13.91 -19.79
CA ILE A 285 11.21 14.06 -19.47
C ILE A 285 11.04 13.99 -17.95
N LYS A 286 10.29 14.92 -17.37
CA LYS A 286 9.98 14.89 -15.95
C LYS A 286 9.16 13.66 -15.60
N VAL A 287 9.49 13.01 -14.47
CA VAL A 287 8.85 11.76 -14.08
C VAL A 287 8.53 11.68 -12.59
N ILE A 288 7.49 10.93 -12.26
CA ILE A 288 7.16 10.53 -10.87
C ILE A 288 7.21 9.00 -10.81
N GLY A 289 8.03 8.47 -9.89
CA GLY A 289 8.17 7.03 -9.64
C GLY A 289 7.08 6.48 -8.73
N ASN A 290 6.80 5.18 -8.84
CA ASN A 290 5.81 4.47 -8.00
C ASN A 290 6.43 3.40 -7.09
N LEU A 291 7.75 3.30 -7.01
CA LEU A 291 8.47 2.27 -6.27
C LEU A 291 9.67 2.91 -5.54
N ASP A 292 10.00 2.38 -4.37
CA ASP A 292 11.10 2.90 -3.54
C ASP A 292 12.47 2.74 -4.22
N TYR A 293 12.70 1.62 -4.90
CA TYR A 293 13.95 1.40 -5.62
C TYR A 293 14.13 2.30 -6.86
N THR A 294 13.09 3.01 -7.31
CA THR A 294 13.25 4.04 -8.33
C THR A 294 14.09 5.22 -7.81
N ALA A 295 14.15 5.39 -6.48
CA ALA A 295 15.01 6.38 -5.84
C ALA A 295 16.51 6.11 -6.06
N ASP A 296 16.90 4.85 -6.28
CA ASP A 296 18.28 4.43 -6.53
C ASP A 296 18.66 4.48 -8.02
N SER A 297 17.72 4.84 -8.91
CA SER A 297 18.01 4.96 -10.34
C SER A 297 18.99 6.11 -10.59
N ALA A 298 19.92 5.92 -11.51
CA ALA A 298 21.05 6.83 -11.71
C ALA A 298 20.68 8.23 -12.25
N ASP A 299 19.42 8.44 -12.64
CA ASP A 299 18.94 9.65 -13.35
C ASP A 299 17.85 10.39 -12.57
N HIS A 300 18.22 10.84 -11.35
CA HIS A 300 17.33 11.65 -10.52
C HIS A 300 17.06 13.07 -11.05
N ASP A 301 17.80 13.53 -12.07
CA ASP A 301 17.73 14.90 -12.58
C ASP A 301 16.35 15.26 -13.19
N THR A 302 15.54 14.26 -13.53
CA THR A 302 14.18 14.45 -14.05
C THR A 302 13.07 14.03 -13.09
N MET A 303 13.41 13.36 -11.98
CA MET A 303 12.41 12.86 -11.03
C MET A 303 11.91 13.95 -10.11
N LEU A 304 10.57 14.13 -10.05
CA LEU A 304 9.93 15.16 -9.23
C LEU A 304 9.68 14.68 -7.80
N MET A 305 9.26 13.45 -7.65
CA MET A 305 9.02 12.71 -6.41
C MET A 305 8.81 11.23 -6.74
N TYR A 306 8.69 10.40 -5.71
CA TYR A 306 8.22 9.01 -5.82
C TYR A 306 7.29 8.64 -4.66
N TYR A 307 6.49 7.61 -4.86
CA TYR A 307 5.64 7.02 -3.82
C TYR A 307 5.79 5.50 -3.86
N TYR A 308 5.62 4.84 -2.73
CA TYR A 308 5.84 3.41 -2.60
C TYR A 308 5.09 2.82 -1.41
N SER A 309 5.12 1.50 -1.27
CA SER A 309 4.55 0.79 -0.13
C SER A 309 5.64 0.23 0.76
N SER A 310 5.72 0.71 2.01
CA SER A 310 6.56 0.15 3.07
C SER A 310 5.76 -0.89 3.84
N ARG A 311 6.09 -2.15 3.66
CA ARG A 311 5.34 -3.30 4.22
C ARG A 311 5.91 -3.84 5.52
N ASP A 312 7.08 -3.37 5.91
CA ASP A 312 7.89 -3.90 7.02
C ASP A 312 7.12 -3.97 8.33
N SER A 313 6.44 -2.88 8.71
CA SER A 313 5.70 -2.80 9.96
C SER A 313 4.55 -3.80 10.03
N PHE A 314 3.86 -4.03 8.91
CA PHE A 314 2.80 -5.03 8.80
C PHE A 314 3.39 -6.44 9.00
N TYR A 315 4.36 -6.84 8.19
CA TYR A 315 4.92 -8.20 8.25
C TYR A 315 5.60 -8.49 9.59
N LEU A 316 6.34 -7.53 10.16
CA LEU A 316 6.94 -7.69 11.50
C LEU A 316 5.87 -7.91 12.58
N SER A 317 4.72 -7.23 12.49
CA SER A 317 3.60 -7.47 13.41
C SER A 317 3.02 -8.88 13.27
N GLN A 318 2.92 -9.39 12.03
CA GLN A 318 2.46 -10.76 11.77
C GLN A 318 3.44 -11.79 12.32
N TYR A 319 4.75 -11.62 12.08
CA TYR A 319 5.77 -12.52 12.61
C TYR A 319 5.80 -12.57 14.13
N LYS A 320 5.63 -11.41 14.78
CA LYS A 320 5.52 -11.34 16.23
C LYS A 320 4.27 -12.06 16.74
N ALA A 321 3.14 -11.93 16.06
CA ALA A 321 1.91 -12.62 16.44
C ALA A 321 2.05 -14.15 16.27
N MET A 322 2.73 -14.61 15.20
CA MET A 322 3.03 -16.02 14.96
C MET A 322 3.95 -16.60 16.06
N GLN A 323 5.00 -15.87 16.45
CA GLN A 323 5.91 -16.28 17.52
C GLN A 323 5.22 -16.41 18.88
N LEU A 324 4.26 -15.53 19.17
CA LEU A 324 3.54 -15.50 20.43
C LEU A 324 2.30 -16.41 20.44
N ASP A 325 2.04 -17.12 19.35
CA ASP A 325 0.83 -17.92 19.13
C ASP A 325 -0.47 -17.09 19.35
N THR A 326 -0.43 -15.83 18.93
CA THR A 326 -1.55 -14.88 19.04
C THR A 326 -2.08 -14.44 17.70
N TRP A 327 -1.60 -15.04 16.61
CA TRP A 327 -2.04 -14.70 15.26
C TRP A 327 -3.54 -14.99 15.08
N GLN A 328 -4.25 -14.05 14.50
CA GLN A 328 -5.67 -14.15 14.23
C GLN A 328 -5.99 -13.61 12.83
N PRO A 329 -6.94 -14.19 12.10
CA PRO A 329 -7.35 -13.69 10.80
C PRO A 329 -8.10 -12.36 10.93
N GLU A 330 -7.61 -11.33 10.26
CA GLU A 330 -8.18 -9.99 10.23
C GLU A 330 -8.18 -9.41 8.80
N SER A 331 -8.63 -8.17 8.65
CA SER A 331 -8.45 -7.39 7.43
C SER A 331 -7.65 -6.13 7.75
N TYR A 332 -6.61 -5.88 6.98
CA TYR A 332 -5.76 -4.72 7.14
C TYR A 332 -5.60 -3.97 5.81
N MET A 333 -5.69 -2.66 5.85
CA MET A 333 -5.43 -1.79 4.71
C MET A 333 -4.26 -0.86 5.02
N GLY A 334 -3.20 -1.00 4.24
CA GLY A 334 -2.08 -0.08 4.23
C GLY A 334 -2.47 1.27 3.63
N THR A 335 -2.19 2.36 4.33
CA THR A 335 -2.57 3.73 3.93
C THR A 335 -1.42 4.71 4.20
N LEU A 336 -1.53 5.94 3.70
CA LEU A 336 -0.66 7.05 4.14
C LEU A 336 -0.75 7.28 5.65
N GLY A 337 -1.94 7.10 6.24
CA GLY A 337 -2.19 7.36 7.65
C GLY A 337 -1.49 6.39 8.60
N ASN A 338 -1.30 5.15 8.20
CA ASN A 338 -0.60 4.13 9.00
C ASN A 338 0.84 3.85 8.53
N GLY A 339 1.34 4.64 7.56
CA GLY A 339 2.74 4.61 7.12
C GLY A 339 3.10 3.46 6.17
N VAL A 340 2.11 2.73 5.66
CA VAL A 340 2.36 1.73 4.60
C VAL A 340 2.55 2.42 3.26
N ILE A 341 1.65 3.35 2.88
CA ILE A 341 1.89 4.17 1.70
C ILE A 341 2.81 5.31 2.11
N CYS A 342 3.94 5.44 1.43
CA CYS A 342 4.96 6.43 1.65
C CYS A 342 5.10 7.35 0.44
N ILE A 343 5.49 8.60 0.69
CA ILE A 343 5.73 9.62 -0.33
C ILE A 343 7.05 10.31 0.01
N SER A 344 7.95 10.41 -0.97
CA SER A 344 9.19 11.18 -0.80
C SER A 344 8.90 12.68 -0.67
N ASP A 345 9.86 13.45 -0.18
CA ASP A 345 9.87 14.90 -0.39
C ASP A 345 9.99 15.22 -1.89
N ALA A 346 9.71 16.48 -2.24
CA ALA A 346 9.96 16.99 -3.58
C ALA A 346 11.46 16.93 -3.89
N LEU A 347 11.82 16.38 -5.04
CA LEU A 347 13.19 16.23 -5.50
C LEU A 347 13.67 17.49 -6.26
N PRO A 348 14.98 17.66 -6.51
CA PRO A 348 15.53 18.88 -7.10
C PRO A 348 14.97 19.26 -8.47
N ALA A 349 14.42 18.32 -9.24
CA ALA A 349 13.79 18.59 -10.54
C ALA A 349 12.42 19.29 -10.42
N ALA A 350 11.82 19.30 -9.24
CA ALA A 350 10.52 19.88 -9.02
C ALA A 350 10.58 21.42 -8.99
N LYS A 351 9.51 22.09 -9.47
CA LYS A 351 9.37 23.54 -9.42
C LYS A 351 9.33 24.02 -7.97
N ASP A 352 9.81 25.26 -7.73
CA ASP A 352 9.65 25.93 -6.44
C ASP A 352 8.18 25.93 -6.00
N GLY A 353 7.94 25.67 -4.71
CA GLY A 353 6.59 25.56 -4.13
C GLY A 353 5.98 24.14 -4.21
N THR A 354 6.59 23.19 -4.90
CA THR A 354 6.08 21.80 -4.94
C THR A 354 6.01 21.21 -3.53
N GLN A 355 7.07 21.37 -2.72
CA GLN A 355 7.06 20.88 -1.34
C GLN A 355 5.96 21.51 -0.49
N ASP A 356 5.66 22.79 -0.68
CA ASP A 356 4.63 23.50 0.10
C ASP A 356 3.22 22.95 -0.18
N ILE A 357 2.91 22.65 -1.45
CA ILE A 357 1.63 22.04 -1.80
C ILE A 357 1.54 20.60 -1.29
N MET A 358 2.63 19.82 -1.33
CA MET A 358 2.70 18.49 -0.75
C MET A 358 2.47 18.55 0.77
N ASN A 359 3.14 19.44 1.48
CA ASN A 359 2.96 19.65 2.92
C ASN A 359 1.51 20.05 3.29
N THR A 360 0.77 20.61 2.35
CA THR A 360 -0.64 20.97 2.54
C THR A 360 -1.58 19.80 2.28
N LEU A 361 -1.31 19.01 1.25
CA LEU A 361 -2.22 17.93 0.81
C LEU A 361 -1.98 16.60 1.53
N VAL A 362 -0.72 16.18 1.65
CA VAL A 362 -0.38 14.86 2.21
C VAL A 362 -0.99 14.62 3.59
N PRO A 363 -0.92 15.56 4.57
CA PRO A 363 -1.58 15.37 5.86
C PRO A 363 -3.10 15.25 5.77
N LYS A 364 -3.74 15.91 4.82
CA LYS A 364 -5.20 15.81 4.64
C LYS A 364 -5.63 14.47 4.09
N VAL A 365 -4.87 13.93 3.13
CA VAL A 365 -5.11 12.57 2.61
C VAL A 365 -4.82 11.52 3.70
N SER A 366 -3.71 11.68 4.40
CA SER A 366 -3.28 10.78 5.49
C SER A 366 -4.30 10.67 6.62
N THR A 367 -4.94 11.78 6.99
CA THR A 367 -5.96 11.82 8.05
C THR A 367 -7.38 11.54 7.56
N GLY A 368 -7.59 11.35 6.26
CA GLY A 368 -8.91 11.22 5.65
C GLY A 368 -9.69 12.54 5.58
N ALA A 369 -9.06 13.69 5.89
CA ALA A 369 -9.69 15.01 5.75
C ALA A 369 -9.89 15.42 4.28
N ALA A 370 -9.11 14.86 3.37
CA ALA A 370 -9.34 14.93 1.94
C ALA A 370 -9.76 13.54 1.43
N TYR A 371 -11.03 13.41 1.07
CA TYR A 371 -11.55 12.20 0.43
C TYR A 371 -11.35 12.29 -1.07
N ILE A 372 -10.59 11.35 -1.62
CA ILE A 372 -10.22 11.33 -3.04
C ILE A 372 -11.45 11.09 -3.92
N PHE A 373 -12.24 10.06 -3.59
CA PHE A 373 -13.43 9.66 -4.33
C PHE A 373 -14.70 10.22 -3.67
N ALA A 374 -14.78 11.55 -3.55
CA ALA A 374 -15.92 12.26 -2.98
C ALA A 374 -16.55 13.23 -3.99
N GLY A 375 -17.81 13.57 -3.77
CA GLY A 375 -18.56 14.47 -4.65
C GLY A 375 -19.06 13.78 -5.90
N GLN A 376 -19.51 14.57 -6.89
CA GLN A 376 -19.98 14.01 -8.15
C GLN A 376 -18.82 13.46 -8.98
N LEU A 377 -18.89 12.17 -9.28
CA LEU A 377 -17.97 11.51 -10.21
C LEU A 377 -18.73 11.05 -11.45
N LYS A 378 -18.14 11.29 -12.61
CA LYS A 378 -18.60 10.82 -13.89
C LYS A 378 -17.55 9.92 -14.51
N ASP A 379 -17.98 8.98 -15.35
CA ASP A 379 -17.06 8.20 -16.18
C ASP A 379 -16.57 9.00 -17.40
N ILE A 380 -15.62 8.44 -18.13
CA ILE A 380 -15.06 9.04 -19.37
C ILE A 380 -16.10 9.35 -20.44
N ASN A 381 -17.31 8.78 -20.36
CA ASN A 381 -18.43 9.04 -21.27
C ASN A 381 -19.40 10.11 -20.73
N GLY A 382 -19.08 10.73 -19.59
CA GLY A 382 -19.90 11.74 -18.92
C GLY A 382 -21.10 11.18 -18.13
N SER A 383 -21.20 9.87 -17.94
CA SER A 383 -22.28 9.24 -17.16
C SER A 383 -21.99 9.40 -15.66
N ILE A 384 -22.98 9.89 -14.91
CA ILE A 384 -22.83 10.06 -13.45
C ILE A 384 -22.76 8.68 -12.78
N LYS A 385 -21.64 8.41 -12.11
CA LYS A 385 -21.38 7.20 -11.32
C LYS A 385 -21.58 7.43 -9.83
N GLN A 386 -21.32 8.65 -9.38
CA GLN A 386 -21.51 9.05 -7.99
C GLN A 386 -22.15 10.43 -7.93
N ARG A 387 -23.06 10.63 -6.97
CA ARG A 387 -23.74 11.91 -6.75
C ARG A 387 -22.84 12.88 -5.96
N ASP A 388 -23.18 14.17 -6.01
CA ASP A 388 -22.41 15.26 -5.40
C ASP A 388 -22.28 15.15 -3.87
N ASP A 389 -23.27 14.57 -3.21
CA ASP A 389 -23.34 14.41 -1.76
C ASP A 389 -22.76 13.06 -1.24
N ALA A 390 -22.14 12.27 -2.11
CA ALA A 390 -21.67 10.93 -1.78
C ALA A 390 -20.15 10.85 -1.63
N MET A 391 -19.72 9.87 -0.86
CA MET A 391 -18.33 9.40 -0.76
C MET A 391 -18.30 7.91 -1.06
N MET A 392 -17.37 7.49 -1.88
CA MET A 392 -17.24 6.09 -2.27
C MET A 392 -16.69 5.26 -1.10
N ALA A 393 -17.34 4.16 -0.77
CA ALA A 393 -16.84 3.26 0.26
C ALA A 393 -15.54 2.57 -0.18
N THR A 394 -14.68 2.19 0.77
CA THR A 394 -13.40 1.51 0.46
C THR A 394 -13.60 0.26 -0.40
N SER A 395 -14.65 -0.52 -0.14
CA SER A 395 -14.95 -1.71 -0.95
C SER A 395 -15.36 -1.38 -2.39
N GLU A 396 -15.98 -0.23 -2.62
CA GLU A 396 -16.32 0.25 -3.96
C GLU A 396 -15.06 0.74 -4.67
N ILE A 397 -14.19 1.47 -3.99
CA ILE A 397 -12.89 1.92 -4.53
C ILE A 397 -12.06 0.70 -4.98
N LEU A 398 -11.94 -0.32 -4.12
CA LEU A 398 -11.16 -1.53 -4.43
C LEU A 398 -11.73 -2.34 -5.60
N ASN A 399 -12.99 -2.13 -5.97
CA ASN A 399 -13.67 -2.82 -7.07
C ASN A 399 -14.01 -1.88 -8.25
N LEU A 400 -13.37 -0.70 -8.34
CA LEU A 400 -13.55 0.20 -9.47
C LEU A 400 -13.20 -0.49 -10.78
N SER A 401 -14.07 -0.34 -11.78
CA SER A 401 -13.94 -0.95 -13.11
C SER A 401 -14.26 0.03 -14.26
N TRP A 402 -14.24 1.33 -13.96
CA TRP A 402 -14.48 2.39 -14.92
C TRP A 402 -13.57 3.58 -14.61
N TYR A 403 -13.16 4.32 -15.63
CA TYR A 403 -12.32 5.51 -15.48
C TYR A 403 -13.14 6.78 -15.27
N VAL A 404 -12.64 7.68 -14.41
CA VAL A 404 -13.26 9.00 -14.18
C VAL A 404 -13.10 9.93 -15.37
N GLU A 405 -14.02 10.90 -15.48
CA GLU A 405 -13.93 12.00 -16.44
C GLU A 405 -12.58 12.72 -16.32
N GLY A 406 -11.89 12.91 -17.46
CA GLY A 406 -10.53 13.47 -17.51
C GLY A 406 -9.43 12.44 -17.74
N VAL A 407 -9.73 11.14 -17.69
CA VAL A 407 -8.82 10.10 -18.19
C VAL A 407 -8.99 9.96 -19.71
N ASP A 408 -7.88 10.05 -20.43
CA ASP A 408 -7.78 9.73 -21.85
C ASP A 408 -6.99 8.42 -22.02
N ASN A 409 -7.69 7.33 -22.28
CA ASN A 409 -7.14 5.99 -22.45
C ASN A 409 -6.99 5.59 -23.93
N SER A 410 -6.89 6.56 -24.82
CA SER A 410 -6.81 6.32 -26.27
C SER A 410 -5.53 5.62 -26.73
N LEU A 411 -4.48 5.63 -25.89
CA LEU A 411 -3.22 4.93 -26.15
C LEU A 411 -3.14 3.56 -25.43
N ASP A 412 -4.19 3.16 -24.73
CA ASP A 412 -4.21 1.86 -24.08
C ASP A 412 -4.39 0.74 -25.11
N SER A 413 -3.49 -0.22 -25.10
CA SER A 413 -3.63 -1.45 -25.86
C SER A 413 -4.18 -2.54 -24.93
N PHE A 414 -5.48 -2.79 -25.00
CA PHE A 414 -6.10 -3.93 -24.33
C PHE A 414 -5.73 -5.22 -25.05
N ILE A 415 -4.59 -5.78 -24.72
CA ILE A 415 -4.31 -7.18 -25.02
C ILE A 415 -4.94 -7.95 -23.86
N GLU A 416 -5.91 -8.83 -24.13
CA GLU A 416 -6.28 -9.85 -23.14
C GLU A 416 -4.98 -10.52 -22.71
N SER A 417 -4.61 -10.33 -21.43
CA SER A 417 -3.44 -11.00 -20.86
C SER A 417 -3.71 -12.49 -20.97
N LYS A 418 -3.16 -13.12 -21.99
CA LYS A 418 -3.01 -14.56 -21.95
C LYS A 418 -2.02 -14.80 -20.85
N ASP A 419 -2.47 -15.51 -19.79
CA ASP A 419 -1.59 -16.15 -18.82
C ASP A 419 -0.65 -17.08 -19.61
N THR A 420 0.44 -16.51 -20.09
CA THR A 420 1.48 -17.24 -20.85
C THR A 420 2.62 -17.64 -19.92
N VAL A 421 2.35 -17.82 -18.64
CA VAL A 421 3.32 -18.50 -17.78
C VAL A 421 3.28 -19.97 -18.19
N GLU A 422 4.24 -20.37 -19.04
CA GLU A 422 4.48 -21.80 -19.29
C GLU A 422 4.62 -22.49 -17.94
N SER A 423 3.98 -23.65 -17.80
CA SER A 423 4.05 -24.42 -16.56
C SER A 423 5.51 -24.79 -16.28
N VAL A 424 6.13 -24.05 -15.36
CA VAL A 424 7.48 -24.33 -14.88
C VAL A 424 7.40 -25.41 -13.81
N GLU A 425 8.42 -26.26 -13.71
CA GLU A 425 8.53 -27.21 -12.61
C GLU A 425 8.64 -26.44 -11.29
N LEU A 426 7.64 -26.59 -10.41
CA LEU A 426 7.63 -25.91 -9.11
C LEU A 426 8.65 -26.54 -8.17
N VAL A 427 9.50 -25.72 -7.56
CA VAL A 427 10.55 -26.13 -6.61
C VAL A 427 10.48 -25.26 -5.37
N ILE A 428 10.48 -25.89 -4.18
CA ILE A 428 10.62 -25.20 -2.91
C ILE A 428 12.07 -24.73 -2.77
N LYS A 429 12.25 -23.45 -2.47
CA LYS A 429 13.53 -22.79 -2.23
C LYS A 429 13.60 -22.24 -0.80
N LYS A 430 14.79 -22.15 -0.23
CA LYS A 430 15.04 -21.66 1.14
C LYS A 430 15.66 -20.28 1.16
#